data_46db6a6fae517825bbc0766fa8f0efac
#
_entry.id   46db6a6fae517825bbc0766fa8f0efac
#
_cell.length_a   1.000
_cell.length_b   1.000
_cell.length_c   1.000
_cell.angle_alpha   90.00
_cell.angle_beta   90.00
_cell.angle_gamma   90.00
#
_symmetry.space_group_name_H-M   'P 1'
#
loop_
_entity.id
_entity.type
_entity.pdbx_description
1 polymer ?
#
loop_
_entity_poly.entity_id
_entity_poly.type
_entity_poly.pdbx_seq_one_letter_code
_entity_poly.pdbx_strand_id
1 'polypeptide(L)'
;MGQKVNPIGYRLALSRDWRSRWYANRQELPGFLKADIEIRAYVKKKLALAAVSKIVIERAWNSIRTTIYTARPGIVIGRKGSEIENMTKEIAEMSGGKQVKIDIQEIKTPELDAQLVAENIALQIERRISFRRAMKKTVQQTMEFGALGIKVRCAGRLGGAEISRSEAYREGKVPLHTLRMPIDYGFAEANTVYGKIGIKCWICKKDEAPVAEAPKKEASV
;
A
#
# COMPACT_ATOMS: atom_id res chain seq x y z
N MET A 1 13.29 -4.30 -24.63
CA MET A 1 12.29 -4.93 -23.74
C MET A 1 11.07 -4.02 -23.67
N GLY A 2 9.86 -4.56 -23.83
CA GLY A 2 8.64 -3.76 -23.81
C GLY A 2 8.34 -3.14 -22.45
N GLN A 3 7.51 -2.10 -22.46
CA GLN A 3 7.02 -1.43 -21.27
C GLN A 3 6.16 -2.38 -20.42
N LYS A 4 6.21 -2.21 -19.09
CA LYS A 4 5.41 -3.00 -18.15
C LYS A 4 4.30 -2.13 -17.55
N VAL A 5 3.07 -2.57 -17.69
CA VAL A 5 1.91 -1.91 -17.08
C VAL A 5 1.89 -2.18 -15.57
N ASN A 6 1.40 -1.21 -14.79
CA ASN A 6 1.21 -1.41 -13.35
C ASN A 6 0.18 -2.53 -13.11
N PRO A 7 0.53 -3.59 -12.34
CA PRO A 7 -0.38 -4.73 -12.14
C PRO A 7 -1.70 -4.37 -11.49
N ILE A 8 -1.71 -3.36 -10.60
CA ILE A 8 -2.94 -2.88 -9.94
C ILE A 8 -3.82 -2.19 -10.99
N GLY A 9 -3.26 -1.24 -11.75
CA GLY A 9 -4.00 -0.53 -12.80
C GLY A 9 -4.56 -1.46 -13.89
N TYR A 10 -3.80 -2.49 -14.25
CA TYR A 10 -4.22 -3.49 -15.25
C TYR A 10 -5.40 -4.35 -14.79
N ARG A 11 -5.63 -4.47 -13.46
CA ARG A 11 -6.68 -5.28 -12.84
C ARG A 11 -7.82 -4.45 -12.26
N LEU A 12 -7.80 -3.13 -12.38
CA LEU A 12 -8.91 -2.27 -11.98
C LEU A 12 -10.17 -2.66 -12.74
N ALA A 13 -11.31 -2.58 -12.10
CA ALA A 13 -12.63 -2.97 -12.60
C ALA A 13 -12.85 -4.49 -12.82
N LEU A 14 -11.80 -5.33 -12.75
CA LEU A 14 -11.96 -6.79 -12.87
C LEU A 14 -11.85 -7.49 -11.50
N SER A 15 -10.72 -7.29 -10.81
CA SER A 15 -10.43 -7.94 -9.52
C SER A 15 -9.96 -6.95 -8.44
N ARG A 16 -9.75 -5.71 -8.79
CA ARG A 16 -9.31 -4.65 -7.89
C ARG A 16 -10.23 -3.45 -7.99
N ASP A 17 -10.47 -2.83 -6.85
CA ASP A 17 -11.25 -1.61 -6.74
C ASP A 17 -10.36 -0.37 -6.60
N TRP A 18 -10.95 0.80 -6.83
CA TRP A 18 -10.27 2.09 -6.75
C TRP A 18 -9.90 2.44 -5.31
N ARG A 19 -8.81 3.18 -5.15
CA ARG A 19 -8.41 3.72 -3.84
C ARG A 19 -9.08 5.05 -3.51
N SER A 20 -9.61 5.74 -4.51
CA SER A 20 -10.48 6.91 -4.37
C SER A 20 -11.84 6.55 -4.90
N ARG A 21 -12.86 6.56 -4.04
CA ARG A 21 -14.22 6.15 -4.34
C ARG A 21 -15.14 7.36 -4.24
N TRP A 22 -15.15 8.18 -5.26
CA TRP A 22 -15.98 9.36 -5.35
C TRP A 22 -16.15 9.81 -6.81
N TYR A 23 -17.17 10.60 -7.04
CA TYR A 23 -17.41 11.25 -8.31
C TYR A 23 -17.36 12.78 -8.14
N ALA A 24 -16.83 13.49 -9.14
CA ALA A 24 -16.76 14.94 -9.14
C ALA A 24 -16.94 15.49 -10.56
N ASN A 25 -17.44 16.71 -10.67
CA ASN A 25 -17.53 17.44 -11.92
C ASN A 25 -16.12 17.82 -12.42
N ARG A 26 -16.01 18.09 -13.73
CA ARG A 26 -14.74 18.43 -14.38
C ARG A 26 -14.01 19.61 -13.69
N GLN A 27 -14.75 20.57 -13.16
CA GLN A 27 -14.21 21.75 -12.49
C GLN A 27 -13.66 21.43 -11.09
N GLU A 28 -14.29 20.53 -10.36
CA GLU A 28 -13.95 20.17 -8.96
C GLU A 28 -12.89 19.06 -8.88
N LEU A 29 -12.82 18.22 -9.92
CA LEU A 29 -11.94 17.04 -9.97
C LEU A 29 -10.47 17.37 -9.66
N PRO A 30 -9.83 18.43 -10.19
CA PRO A 30 -8.43 18.75 -9.89
C PRO A 30 -8.21 19.08 -8.41
N GLY A 31 -9.16 19.79 -7.79
CA GLY A 31 -9.09 20.16 -6.37
C GLY A 31 -9.18 18.94 -5.46
N PHE A 32 -10.14 18.03 -5.73
CA PHE A 32 -10.30 16.82 -4.94
C PHE A 32 -9.13 15.86 -5.11
N LEU A 33 -8.59 15.73 -6.32
CA LEU A 33 -7.45 14.88 -6.59
C LEU A 33 -6.19 15.37 -5.84
N LYS A 34 -5.95 16.69 -5.87
CA LYS A 34 -4.84 17.32 -5.15
C LYS A 34 -4.97 17.06 -3.64
N ALA A 35 -6.15 17.33 -3.07
CA ALA A 35 -6.40 17.09 -1.65
C ALA A 35 -6.23 15.59 -1.27
N ASP A 36 -6.66 14.65 -2.11
CA ASP A 36 -6.45 13.22 -1.86
C ASP A 36 -4.97 12.82 -1.86
N ILE A 37 -4.16 13.41 -2.72
CA ILE A 37 -2.72 13.17 -2.77
C ILE A 37 -2.06 13.72 -1.50
N GLU A 38 -2.43 14.92 -1.08
CA GLU A 38 -1.92 15.57 0.13
C GLU A 38 -2.29 14.78 1.39
N ILE A 39 -3.55 14.34 1.52
CA ILE A 39 -4.03 13.51 2.64
C ILE A 39 -3.22 12.20 2.70
N ARG A 40 -3.04 11.50 1.56
CA ARG A 40 -2.27 10.25 1.54
C ARG A 40 -0.82 10.47 1.92
N ALA A 41 -0.19 11.52 1.43
CA ALA A 41 1.20 11.86 1.75
C ALA A 41 1.35 12.18 3.25
N TYR A 42 0.44 12.98 3.80
CA TYR A 42 0.38 13.35 5.21
C TYR A 42 0.22 12.11 6.11
N VAL A 43 -0.81 11.30 5.86
CA VAL A 43 -1.08 10.08 6.65
C VAL A 43 0.11 9.11 6.58
N LYS A 44 0.68 8.91 5.39
CA LYS A 44 1.83 8.02 5.22
C LYS A 44 3.08 8.52 5.95
N LYS A 45 3.30 9.83 5.99
CA LYS A 45 4.41 10.45 6.72
C LYS A 45 4.22 10.34 8.24
N LYS A 46 3.03 10.66 8.75
CA LYS A 46 2.71 10.62 10.20
C LYS A 46 2.73 9.19 10.74
N LEU A 47 2.23 8.24 9.95
CA LEU A 47 2.10 6.83 10.34
C LEU A 47 3.22 5.93 9.77
N ALA A 48 4.41 6.46 9.55
CA ALA A 48 5.54 5.67 9.00
C ALA A 48 5.86 4.41 9.82
N LEU A 49 5.68 4.44 11.15
CA LEU A 49 5.93 3.32 12.06
C LEU A 49 4.77 2.31 12.13
N ALA A 50 3.58 2.70 11.69
CA ALA A 50 2.38 1.88 11.76
C ALA A 50 2.26 0.84 10.62
N ALA A 51 3.17 0.85 9.66
CA ALA A 51 3.15 -0.04 8.50
C ALA A 51 1.81 0.05 7.73
N VAL A 52 1.55 1.21 7.12
CA VAL A 52 0.34 1.47 6.34
C VAL A 52 0.49 0.92 4.93
N SER A 53 -0.37 -0.03 4.54
CA SER A 53 -0.39 -0.64 3.21
C SER A 53 -1.09 0.23 2.18
N LYS A 54 -2.35 0.53 2.43
CA LYS A 54 -3.18 1.34 1.52
C LYS A 54 -4.11 2.27 2.29
N ILE A 55 -4.47 3.37 1.64
CA ILE A 55 -5.42 4.35 2.16
C ILE A 55 -6.52 4.49 1.11
N VAL A 56 -7.76 4.23 1.50
CA VAL A 56 -8.95 4.39 0.67
C VAL A 56 -9.67 5.64 1.12
N ILE A 57 -10.01 6.51 0.19
CA ILE A 57 -10.71 7.78 0.46
C ILE A 57 -12.06 7.75 -0.25
N GLU A 58 -13.12 7.89 0.52
CA GLU A 58 -14.49 8.01 0.04
C GLU A 58 -14.98 9.42 0.35
N ARG A 59 -15.55 10.10 -0.63
CA ARG A 59 -16.10 11.44 -0.47
C ARG A 59 -17.60 11.42 -0.71
N ALA A 60 -18.33 11.91 0.25
CA ALA A 60 -19.73 12.29 0.11
C ALA A 60 -19.83 13.82 0.06
N TRP A 61 -21.04 14.37 -0.08
CA TRP A 61 -21.26 15.81 -0.24
C TRP A 61 -20.50 16.66 0.79
N ASN A 62 -20.62 16.35 2.07
CA ASN A 62 -20.00 17.13 3.16
C ASN A 62 -19.14 16.28 4.10
N SER A 63 -18.86 15.04 3.76
CA SER A 63 -18.09 14.13 4.60
C SER A 63 -17.04 13.40 3.81
N ILE A 64 -15.90 13.15 4.46
CA ILE A 64 -14.80 12.37 3.92
C ILE A 64 -14.57 11.19 4.85
N ARG A 65 -14.64 9.99 4.30
CA ARG A 65 -14.27 8.78 5.02
C ARG A 65 -12.91 8.31 4.53
N THR A 66 -11.95 8.20 5.44
CA THR A 66 -10.61 7.71 5.14
C THR A 66 -10.41 6.38 5.83
N THR A 67 -10.34 5.29 5.07
CA THR A 67 -10.06 3.96 5.59
C THR A 67 -8.57 3.65 5.46
N ILE A 68 -7.91 3.44 6.60
CA ILE A 68 -6.47 3.17 6.69
C ILE A 68 -6.27 1.67 6.95
N TYR A 69 -5.57 1.00 6.04
CA TYR A 69 -5.19 -0.40 6.20
C TYR A 69 -3.78 -0.48 6.79
N THR A 70 -3.66 -1.03 7.97
CA THR A 70 -2.40 -1.09 8.73
C THR A 70 -2.16 -2.44 9.37
N ALA A 71 -0.88 -2.81 9.52
CA ALA A 71 -0.49 -4.00 10.27
C ALA A 71 -0.42 -3.75 11.79
N ARG A 72 -0.38 -2.48 12.21
CA ARG A 72 -0.25 -2.11 13.64
C ARG A 72 -1.28 -1.06 14.04
N PRO A 73 -2.54 -1.46 14.21
CA PRO A 73 -3.63 -0.52 14.51
C PRO A 73 -3.43 0.25 15.81
N GLY A 74 -2.79 -0.35 16.81
CA GLY A 74 -2.54 0.31 18.10
C GLY A 74 -1.71 1.59 18.00
N ILE A 75 -0.78 1.67 17.04
CA ILE A 75 0.04 2.88 16.81
C ILE A 75 -0.81 4.00 16.20
N VAL A 76 -1.77 3.63 15.33
CA VAL A 76 -2.67 4.60 14.68
C VAL A 76 -3.67 5.15 15.68
N ILE A 77 -4.20 4.30 16.55
CA ILE A 77 -5.17 4.70 17.58
C ILE A 77 -4.51 5.62 18.60
N GLY A 78 -3.28 5.30 19.00
CA GLY A 78 -2.55 6.02 20.03
C GLY A 78 -3.14 5.84 21.43
N ARG A 79 -2.62 6.58 22.39
CA ARG A 79 -3.11 6.53 23.77
C ARG A 79 -4.49 7.16 23.85
N LYS A 80 -5.50 6.40 24.28
CA LYS A 80 -6.90 6.84 24.43
C LYS A 80 -7.52 7.48 23.18
N GLY A 81 -7.01 7.19 21.99
CA GLY A 81 -7.55 7.74 20.74
C GLY A 81 -7.06 9.15 20.36
N SER A 82 -6.12 9.74 21.11
CA SER A 82 -5.66 11.11 20.87
C SER A 82 -5.03 11.30 19.48
N GLU A 83 -4.32 10.30 18.96
CA GLU A 83 -3.69 10.39 17.64
C GLU A 83 -4.72 10.44 16.50
N ILE A 84 -5.78 9.66 16.62
CA ILE A 84 -6.89 9.68 15.63
C ILE A 84 -7.61 11.03 15.66
N GLU A 85 -7.92 11.56 16.83
CA GLU A 85 -8.58 12.85 16.95
C GLU A 85 -7.74 13.98 16.35
N ASN A 86 -6.45 13.99 16.62
CA ASN A 86 -5.53 14.98 16.06
C ASN A 86 -5.46 14.84 14.52
N MET A 87 -5.31 13.61 14.00
CA MET A 87 -5.33 13.38 12.55
C MET A 87 -6.65 13.81 11.92
N THR A 88 -7.78 13.56 12.58
CA THR A 88 -9.10 13.96 12.08
C THR A 88 -9.21 15.47 11.93
N LYS A 89 -8.73 16.23 12.92
CA LYS A 89 -8.69 17.70 12.88
C LYS A 89 -7.80 18.21 11.74
N GLU A 90 -6.57 17.70 11.65
CA GLU A 90 -5.62 18.12 10.62
C GLU A 90 -6.11 17.80 9.19
N ILE A 91 -6.72 16.63 8.97
CA ILE A 91 -7.33 16.28 7.68
C ILE A 91 -8.57 17.15 7.40
N ALA A 92 -9.37 17.50 8.40
CA ALA A 92 -10.50 18.41 8.24
C ALA A 92 -10.05 19.82 7.79
N GLU A 93 -8.95 20.33 8.35
CA GLU A 93 -8.34 21.60 7.94
C GLU A 93 -7.86 21.54 6.48
N MET A 94 -7.14 20.46 6.08
CA MET A 94 -6.70 20.25 4.70
C MET A 94 -7.87 20.13 3.71
N SER A 95 -9.03 19.68 4.19
CA SER A 95 -10.20 19.40 3.34
C SER A 95 -11.23 20.54 3.30
N GLY A 96 -10.88 21.73 3.83
CA GLY A 96 -11.75 22.89 3.84
C GLY A 96 -12.91 22.81 4.85
N GLY A 97 -12.68 22.20 6.03
CA GLY A 97 -13.64 22.15 7.13
C GLY A 97 -14.73 21.08 6.98
N LYS A 98 -14.58 20.12 6.07
CA LYS A 98 -15.52 19.01 5.92
C LYS A 98 -15.43 18.05 7.10
N GLN A 99 -16.53 17.37 7.39
CA GLN A 99 -16.52 16.29 8.38
C GLN A 99 -15.63 15.14 7.92
N VAL A 100 -14.66 14.74 8.75
CA VAL A 100 -13.75 13.64 8.44
C VAL A 100 -13.99 12.49 9.41
N LYS A 101 -14.14 11.28 8.86
CA LYS A 101 -14.18 10.04 9.60
C LYS A 101 -13.01 9.16 9.21
N ILE A 102 -12.25 8.70 10.20
CA ILE A 102 -11.13 7.77 9.98
C ILE A 102 -11.57 6.40 10.47
N ASP A 103 -11.55 5.43 9.56
CA ASP A 103 -11.77 4.03 9.87
C ASP A 103 -10.44 3.27 9.75
N ILE A 104 -10.14 2.39 10.71
CA ILE A 104 -8.91 1.61 10.74
C ILE A 104 -9.26 0.16 10.46
N GLN A 105 -8.56 -0.42 9.49
CA GLN A 105 -8.66 -1.84 9.17
C GLN A 105 -7.31 -2.54 9.41
N GLU A 106 -7.33 -3.57 10.22
CA GLU A 106 -6.15 -4.38 10.50
C GLU A 106 -5.86 -5.35 9.36
N ILE A 107 -4.58 -5.47 9.02
CA ILE A 107 -4.06 -6.49 8.12
C ILE A 107 -3.50 -7.63 8.97
N LYS A 108 -4.19 -8.76 9.00
CA LYS A 108 -3.81 -9.92 9.80
C LYS A 108 -2.48 -10.55 9.37
N THR A 109 -2.18 -10.55 8.08
CA THR A 109 -0.97 -11.17 7.49
C THR A 109 -0.19 -10.14 6.67
N PRO A 110 0.64 -9.31 7.31
CA PRO A 110 1.43 -8.28 6.62
C PRO A 110 2.44 -8.86 5.62
N GLU A 111 2.86 -10.11 5.80
CA GLU A 111 3.78 -10.82 4.92
C GLU A 111 3.18 -11.14 3.54
N LEU A 112 1.86 -11.13 3.42
CA LEU A 112 1.15 -11.29 2.15
C LEU A 112 0.80 -9.97 1.47
N ASP A 113 1.11 -8.83 2.08
CA ASP A 113 0.89 -7.52 1.50
C ASP A 113 2.14 -7.01 0.79
N ALA A 114 2.05 -6.82 -0.53
CA ALA A 114 3.22 -6.48 -1.34
C ALA A 114 3.84 -5.12 -0.98
N GLN A 115 3.02 -4.16 -0.51
CA GLN A 115 3.52 -2.84 -0.12
C GLN A 115 4.32 -2.91 1.18
N LEU A 116 3.79 -3.63 2.18
CA LEU A 116 4.46 -3.80 3.47
C LEU A 116 5.75 -4.61 3.34
N VAL A 117 5.73 -5.63 2.50
CA VAL A 117 6.91 -6.42 2.15
C VAL A 117 7.99 -5.57 1.49
N ALA A 118 7.62 -4.71 0.52
CA ALA A 118 8.56 -3.81 -0.13
C ALA A 118 9.17 -2.79 0.86
N GLU A 119 8.36 -2.20 1.73
CA GLU A 119 8.79 -1.26 2.77
C GLU A 119 9.70 -1.94 3.81
N ASN A 120 9.41 -3.18 4.20
CA ASN A 120 10.26 -3.95 5.11
C ASN A 120 11.66 -4.20 4.50
N ILE A 121 11.73 -4.55 3.21
CA ILE A 121 13.02 -4.70 2.52
C ILE A 121 13.76 -3.35 2.47
N ALA A 122 13.06 -2.25 2.20
CA ALA A 122 13.65 -0.91 2.19
C ALA A 122 14.29 -0.58 3.55
N LEU A 123 13.56 -0.76 4.63
CA LEU A 123 14.05 -0.54 5.99
C LEU A 123 15.25 -1.42 6.34
N GLN A 124 15.28 -2.68 5.89
CA GLN A 124 16.43 -3.56 6.10
C GLN A 124 17.68 -3.07 5.35
N ILE A 125 17.52 -2.58 4.12
CA ILE A 125 18.62 -2.02 3.33
C ILE A 125 19.15 -0.72 3.96
N GLU A 126 18.26 0.16 4.44
CA GLU A 126 18.64 1.38 5.17
C GLU A 126 19.42 1.07 6.45
N ARG A 127 19.07 -0.03 7.12
CA ARG A 127 19.83 -0.57 8.29
C ARG A 127 21.11 -1.29 7.90
N ARG A 128 21.58 -1.14 6.65
CA ARG A 128 22.83 -1.73 6.13
C ARG A 128 22.85 -3.27 6.12
N ILE A 129 21.70 -3.92 6.12
CA ILE A 129 21.61 -5.36 5.89
C ILE A 129 21.86 -5.64 4.41
N SER A 130 22.62 -6.71 4.11
CA SER A 130 22.86 -7.11 2.73
C SER A 130 21.53 -7.31 1.98
N PHE A 131 21.36 -6.63 0.85
CA PHE A 131 20.16 -6.67 0.04
C PHE A 131 19.79 -8.09 -0.40
N ARG A 132 20.81 -8.97 -0.69
CA ARG A 132 20.57 -10.38 -1.04
C ARG A 132 19.95 -11.15 0.13
N ARG A 133 20.45 -10.93 1.34
CA ARG A 133 19.92 -11.58 2.54
C ARG A 133 18.50 -11.08 2.83
N ALA A 134 18.26 -9.78 2.72
CA ALA A 134 16.94 -9.18 2.91
C ALA A 134 15.92 -9.77 1.93
N MET A 135 16.25 -9.79 0.60
CA MET A 135 15.36 -10.34 -0.40
C MET A 135 15.07 -11.83 -0.20
N LYS A 136 16.11 -12.67 0.03
CA LYS A 136 15.93 -14.12 0.22
C LYS A 136 15.05 -14.42 1.44
N LYS A 137 15.34 -13.78 2.58
CA LYS A 137 14.56 -13.94 3.81
C LYS A 137 13.10 -13.58 3.59
N THR A 138 12.84 -12.47 2.93
CA THR A 138 11.47 -12.01 2.68
C THR A 138 10.72 -12.93 1.71
N VAL A 139 11.38 -13.42 0.67
CA VAL A 139 10.79 -14.39 -0.27
C VAL A 139 10.39 -15.66 0.47
N GLN A 140 11.29 -16.21 1.29
CA GLN A 140 11.01 -17.41 2.08
C GLN A 140 9.83 -17.18 3.03
N GLN A 141 9.84 -16.10 3.81
CA GLN A 141 8.74 -15.76 4.72
C GLN A 141 7.39 -15.68 3.99
N THR A 142 7.32 -14.96 2.87
CA THR A 142 6.06 -14.83 2.12
C THR A 142 5.55 -16.19 1.60
N MET A 143 6.45 -17.09 1.20
CA MET A 143 6.07 -18.44 0.76
C MET A 143 5.57 -19.29 1.94
N GLU A 144 6.19 -19.20 3.11
CA GLU A 144 5.77 -19.87 4.36
C GLU A 144 4.36 -19.43 4.79
N PHE A 145 4.00 -18.15 4.61
CA PHE A 145 2.64 -17.64 4.87
C PHE A 145 1.63 -18.01 3.77
N GLY A 146 2.02 -18.82 2.80
CA GLY A 146 1.10 -19.46 1.85
C GLY A 146 0.81 -18.65 0.59
N ALA A 147 1.70 -17.73 0.16
CA ALA A 147 1.62 -17.14 -1.16
C ALA A 147 1.79 -18.20 -2.26
N LEU A 148 1.10 -18.05 -3.40
CA LEU A 148 1.30 -18.90 -4.57
C LEU A 148 2.63 -18.61 -5.27
N GLY A 149 3.14 -17.40 -5.08
CA GLY A 149 4.44 -17.00 -5.58
C GLY A 149 4.74 -15.54 -5.31
N ILE A 150 6.02 -15.25 -5.29
CA ILE A 150 6.54 -13.90 -5.06
C ILE A 150 7.65 -13.60 -6.08
N LYS A 151 7.73 -12.34 -6.47
CA LYS A 151 8.84 -11.77 -7.22
C LYS A 151 9.25 -10.45 -6.58
N VAL A 152 10.51 -10.35 -6.20
CA VAL A 152 11.11 -9.12 -5.66
C VAL A 152 12.20 -8.65 -6.63
N ARG A 153 12.26 -7.35 -6.88
CA ARG A 153 13.32 -6.72 -7.68
C ARG A 153 13.85 -5.51 -6.96
N CYS A 154 15.15 -5.47 -6.74
CA CYS A 154 15.85 -4.30 -6.25
C CYS A 154 16.69 -3.71 -7.37
N ALA A 155 16.69 -2.39 -7.53
CA ALA A 155 17.42 -1.67 -8.57
C ALA A 155 18.03 -0.38 -8.01
N GLY A 156 19.29 -0.13 -8.37
CA GLY A 156 20.06 1.03 -7.91
C GLY A 156 21.52 0.67 -7.66
N ARG A 157 22.20 1.46 -6.83
CA ARG A 157 23.59 1.21 -6.40
C ARG A 157 23.62 0.16 -5.29
N LEU A 158 23.40 -1.09 -5.67
CA LEU A 158 23.31 -2.22 -4.74
C LEU A 158 24.65 -2.46 -4.03
N GLY A 159 24.65 -2.39 -2.69
CA GLY A 159 25.84 -2.55 -1.87
C GLY A 159 26.85 -1.40 -1.99
N GLY A 160 26.45 -0.24 -2.50
CA GLY A 160 27.33 0.92 -2.70
C GLY A 160 28.12 0.90 -4.01
N ALA A 161 27.84 -0.04 -4.93
CA ALA A 161 28.51 -0.10 -6.22
C ALA A 161 28.34 1.20 -7.02
N GLU A 162 29.37 1.66 -7.73
CA GLU A 162 29.31 2.88 -8.54
C GLU A 162 28.30 2.75 -9.68
N ILE A 163 28.31 1.61 -10.36
CA ILE A 163 27.40 1.33 -11.47
C ILE A 163 26.10 0.74 -10.90
N SER A 164 24.97 1.35 -11.25
CA SER A 164 23.65 0.85 -10.87
C SER A 164 23.37 -0.49 -11.58
N ARG A 165 22.79 -1.41 -10.83
CA ARG A 165 22.35 -2.70 -11.36
C ARG A 165 21.00 -3.10 -10.77
N SER A 166 20.38 -4.10 -11.36
CA SER A 166 19.14 -4.65 -10.83
C SER A 166 19.29 -6.15 -10.60
N GLU A 167 18.88 -6.60 -9.41
CA GLU A 167 18.77 -8.02 -9.07
C GLU A 167 17.32 -8.36 -8.77
N ALA A 168 16.89 -9.57 -9.17
CA ALA A 168 15.53 -10.04 -8.92
C ALA A 168 15.55 -11.49 -8.45
N TYR A 169 14.73 -11.77 -7.43
CA TYR A 169 14.43 -13.12 -6.96
C TYR A 169 12.98 -13.43 -7.23
N ARG A 170 12.72 -14.66 -7.64
CA ARG A 170 11.37 -15.16 -7.91
C ARG A 170 11.24 -16.57 -7.38
N GLU A 171 10.11 -16.83 -6.71
CA GLU A 171 9.74 -18.15 -6.26
C GLU A 171 8.24 -18.38 -6.50
N GLY A 172 7.85 -19.59 -6.87
CA GLY A 172 6.49 -19.93 -7.20
C GLY A 172 5.95 -19.31 -8.50
N LYS A 173 4.63 -19.17 -8.58
CA LYS A 173 3.91 -18.70 -9.78
C LYS A 173 3.51 -17.25 -9.66
N VAL A 174 3.96 -16.40 -10.59
CA VAL A 174 3.56 -14.98 -10.67
C VAL A 174 3.12 -14.67 -12.11
N PRO A 175 1.88 -15.05 -12.50
CA PRO A 175 1.37 -14.88 -13.86
C PRO A 175 0.89 -13.44 -14.08
N LEU A 176 1.78 -12.52 -14.47
CA LEU A 176 1.47 -11.10 -14.63
C LEU A 176 0.44 -10.81 -15.74
N HIS A 177 0.41 -11.65 -16.79
CA HIS A 177 -0.52 -11.48 -17.92
C HIS A 177 -1.94 -12.00 -17.65
N THR A 178 -2.12 -12.88 -16.67
CA THR A 178 -3.42 -13.45 -16.32
C THR A 178 -4.19 -12.47 -15.44
N LEU A 179 -5.23 -11.85 -15.98
CA LEU A 179 -6.02 -10.82 -15.29
C LEU A 179 -6.79 -11.34 -14.06
N ARG A 180 -7.28 -12.58 -14.13
CA ARG A 180 -8.05 -13.21 -13.06
C ARG A 180 -7.25 -13.48 -11.79
N MET A 181 -5.91 -13.63 -11.91
CA MET A 181 -5.07 -13.94 -10.76
C MET A 181 -4.89 -12.72 -9.85
N PRO A 182 -5.09 -12.85 -8.53
CA PRO A 182 -4.95 -11.78 -7.56
C PRO A 182 -3.48 -11.48 -7.31
N ILE A 183 -2.91 -10.58 -8.10
CA ILE A 183 -1.54 -10.13 -7.92
C ILE A 183 -1.55 -8.80 -7.19
N ASP A 184 -0.87 -8.77 -6.06
CA ASP A 184 -0.59 -7.56 -5.32
C ASP A 184 0.76 -6.97 -5.73
N TYR A 185 0.86 -5.63 -5.71
CA TYR A 185 2.05 -4.91 -6.13
C TYR A 185 2.41 -3.84 -5.12
N GLY A 186 3.66 -3.84 -4.71
CA GLY A 186 4.23 -2.84 -3.81
C GLY A 186 5.47 -2.20 -4.42
N PHE A 187 5.65 -0.91 -4.13
CA PHE A 187 6.83 -0.13 -4.48
C PHE A 187 7.32 0.64 -3.26
N ALA A 188 8.61 0.55 -2.99
CA ALA A 188 9.27 1.30 -1.93
C ALA A 188 10.65 1.78 -2.41
N GLU A 189 11.09 2.88 -1.83
CA GLU A 189 12.43 3.42 -2.04
C GLU A 189 13.21 3.36 -0.72
N ALA A 190 14.40 2.77 -0.75
CA ALA A 190 15.34 2.81 0.37
C ALA A 190 16.31 3.98 0.16
N ASN A 191 16.39 4.88 1.13
CA ASN A 191 17.31 6.00 1.10
C ASN A 191 18.64 5.57 1.72
N THR A 192 19.64 5.36 0.88
CA THR A 192 20.98 4.99 1.33
C THR A 192 21.95 6.15 1.17
N VAL A 193 23.10 6.08 1.84
CA VAL A 193 24.17 7.10 1.71
C VAL A 193 24.64 7.25 0.27
N TYR A 194 24.56 6.19 -0.53
CA TYR A 194 25.00 6.16 -1.94
C TYR A 194 23.89 6.53 -2.93
N GLY A 195 22.69 6.85 -2.45
CA GLY A 195 21.53 7.19 -3.28
C GLY A 195 20.32 6.31 -3.00
N LYS A 196 19.28 6.45 -3.80
CA LYS A 196 18.03 5.70 -3.66
C LYS A 196 18.10 4.33 -4.34
N ILE A 197 17.60 3.31 -3.66
CA ILE A 197 17.41 1.97 -4.21
C ILE A 197 15.91 1.73 -4.33
N GLY A 198 15.43 1.50 -5.55
CA GLY A 198 14.03 1.18 -5.82
C GLY A 198 13.75 -0.31 -5.63
N ILE A 199 12.71 -0.62 -4.87
CA ILE A 199 12.27 -1.99 -4.56
C ILE A 199 10.87 -2.17 -5.14
N LYS A 200 10.69 -3.22 -5.93
CA LYS A 200 9.41 -3.62 -6.50
C LYS A 200 9.10 -5.04 -6.06
N CYS A 201 7.90 -5.23 -5.51
CA CYS A 201 7.43 -6.52 -5.04
C CYS A 201 6.12 -6.89 -5.75
N TRP A 202 6.00 -8.13 -6.19
CA TRP A 202 4.78 -8.73 -6.73
C TRP A 202 4.49 -10.00 -5.96
N ILE A 203 3.31 -10.10 -5.38
CA ILE A 203 2.86 -11.26 -4.63
C ILE A 203 1.59 -11.80 -5.28
N CYS A 204 1.60 -13.07 -5.63
CA CYS A 204 0.42 -13.79 -6.07
C CYS A 204 -0.22 -14.46 -4.85
N LYS A 205 -1.38 -13.96 -4.44
CA LYS A 205 -2.15 -14.53 -3.34
C LYS A 205 -2.92 -15.77 -3.81
N LYS A 206 -3.28 -16.67 -2.89
CA LYS A 206 -4.33 -17.66 -3.18
C LYS A 206 -5.63 -16.91 -3.42
N ASP A 207 -6.49 -17.42 -4.29
CA ASP A 207 -7.82 -16.89 -4.47
C ASP A 207 -8.55 -16.94 -3.12
N GLU A 208 -8.53 -15.84 -2.39
CA GLU A 208 -9.55 -15.61 -1.38
C GLU A 208 -10.84 -15.38 -2.18
N ALA A 209 -11.81 -16.25 -2.02
CA ALA A 209 -13.15 -16.02 -2.54
C ALA A 209 -13.53 -14.56 -2.20
N PRO A 210 -14.13 -13.79 -3.13
CA PRO A 210 -14.47 -12.40 -2.86
C PRO A 210 -15.20 -12.39 -1.52
N VAL A 211 -14.67 -11.64 -0.55
CA VAL A 211 -15.34 -11.42 0.73
C VAL A 211 -16.71 -10.89 0.33
N ALA A 212 -17.73 -11.73 0.46
CA ALA A 212 -19.11 -11.34 0.20
C ALA A 212 -19.34 -10.06 0.98
N GLU A 213 -19.68 -8.99 0.29
CA GLU A 213 -20.06 -7.73 0.92
C GLU A 213 -21.12 -8.08 1.97
N ALA A 214 -20.85 -7.75 3.24
CA ALA A 214 -21.82 -7.94 4.29
C ALA A 214 -23.13 -7.29 3.81
N PRO A 215 -24.29 -7.98 3.92
CA PRO A 215 -25.55 -7.46 3.42
C PRO A 215 -25.77 -6.07 4.04
N LYS A 216 -25.96 -5.09 3.17
CA LYS A 216 -26.39 -3.74 3.60
C LYS A 216 -27.63 -3.95 4.44
N LYS A 217 -27.55 -3.68 5.74
CA LYS A 217 -28.74 -3.60 6.56
C LYS A 217 -29.61 -2.51 5.93
N GLU A 218 -30.67 -2.95 5.27
CA GLU A 218 -31.74 -2.05 4.86
C GLU A 218 -32.23 -1.34 6.12
N ALA A 219 -32.10 -0.02 6.11
CA ALA A 219 -32.73 0.81 7.10
C ALA A 219 -34.22 0.64 6.89
N SER A 220 -34.87 -0.12 7.76
CA SER A 220 -36.31 -0.13 7.89
C SER A 220 -36.77 1.28 8.29
N VAL A 221 -37.68 1.78 7.50
CA VAL A 221 -38.47 3.01 7.64
C VAL A 221 -39.02 3.20 9.07
#